data_b4a67ce5d0f98496ec0bcd142c2829a8
#
_entry.id   b4a67ce5d0f98496ec0bcd142c2829a8
#
_cell.length_a   1.000
_cell.length_b   1.000
_cell.length_c   1.000
_cell.angle_alpha   90.00
_cell.angle_beta   90.00
_cell.angle_gamma   90.00
#
_symmetry.space_group_name_H-M   'P 1'
#
loop_
_entity.id
_entity.type
_entity.pdbx_description
1 polymer ?
#
loop_
_entity_poly.entity_id
_entity_poly.type
_entity_poly.pdbx_seq_one_letter_code
_entity_poly.pdbx_strand_id
1 'polypeptide(L)'
;ARSKRREGEHKHLTDHGFDVPVKVAHLFKRPVVRQWLFKGNLFREQDERIPSRFELFFDLMFVGIAHVVAEGAAEDYSGFNVLKFVMEFFPAWSVWFDVRTFLNVHGTDDITERLGLLGVMVLLSGYSANAAALEIFHCGPPREVLARGGQCAETSEALAKRAAGESVSDRIAEYYSGAGYWFGEDYQRLIRSAVAFYLIWRLFRTLLYVYYGFALPKFRSAMWTNAVVKVVTSVFYFPILALWDPGMIVGLMFAGMAAETLNGFLALGLLWFQNEIRIRRDKEPLYIPALSQEHAIERIVLFVLVVVGEMIISSTYVATEHTYGASQRFGRSALAIICSFMLIWLYY
;
A
#
# COMPACT_ATOMS: atom_id res chain seq x y z
N ALA A 1 -9.71 -47.62 20.93
CA ALA A 1 -10.87 -46.72 21.13
C ALA A 1 -10.56 -45.27 20.74
N ARG A 2 -9.33 -44.76 20.89
CA ARG A 2 -8.92 -43.39 20.50
C ARG A 2 -8.77 -43.19 18.96
N SER A 3 -8.41 -44.24 18.23
CA SER A 3 -8.24 -44.18 16.75
C SER A 3 -9.58 -44.02 16.02
N LYS A 4 -10.62 -44.72 16.45
CA LYS A 4 -11.96 -44.62 15.83
C LYS A 4 -12.66 -43.25 16.02
N ARG A 5 -12.27 -42.49 17.05
CA ARG A 5 -12.83 -41.15 17.27
C ARG A 5 -12.26 -40.10 16.32
N ARG A 6 -11.00 -40.25 15.89
CA ARG A 6 -10.37 -39.35 14.88
C ARG A 6 -10.86 -39.60 13.46
N GLU A 7 -11.16 -40.85 13.09
CA GLU A 7 -11.74 -41.14 11.76
C GLU A 7 -13.16 -40.60 11.60
N GLY A 8 -13.94 -40.52 12.69
CA GLY A 8 -15.28 -39.92 12.66
C GLY A 8 -15.25 -38.39 12.49
N GLU A 9 -14.25 -37.72 13.07
CA GLU A 9 -14.10 -36.27 12.94
C GLU A 9 -13.64 -35.84 11.54
N HIS A 10 -12.76 -36.62 10.88
CA HIS A 10 -12.35 -36.34 9.50
C HIS A 10 -13.44 -36.59 8.45
N LYS A 11 -14.36 -37.52 8.69
CA LYS A 11 -15.46 -37.77 7.77
C LYS A 11 -16.52 -36.66 7.73
N HIS A 12 -16.65 -35.88 8.81
CA HIS A 12 -17.56 -34.72 8.84
C HIS A 12 -17.04 -33.48 8.10
N LEU A 13 -15.74 -33.42 7.81
CA LEU A 13 -15.13 -32.28 7.09
C LEU A 13 -15.19 -32.40 5.57
N THR A 14 -15.53 -33.58 5.05
CA THR A 14 -15.59 -33.85 3.58
C THR A 14 -17.02 -33.95 3.03
N ASP A 15 -18.02 -33.92 3.91
CA ASP A 15 -19.43 -33.92 3.48
C ASP A 15 -19.88 -32.48 3.25
N HIS A 16 -19.73 -32.00 2.03
CA HIS A 16 -20.19 -30.69 1.56
C HIS A 16 -21.75 -30.66 1.39
N GLY A 17 -22.46 -31.22 2.36
CA GLY A 17 -23.90 -31.03 2.46
C GLY A 17 -24.20 -29.59 2.89
N PHE A 18 -25.01 -28.89 2.11
CA PHE A 18 -25.48 -27.52 2.34
C PHE A 18 -26.31 -27.31 3.62
N ASP A 19 -26.41 -28.29 4.49
CA ASP A 19 -27.35 -28.36 5.61
C ASP A 19 -26.77 -28.11 6.99
N VAL A 20 -25.49 -27.59 7.10
CA VAL A 20 -25.00 -27.17 8.40
C VAL A 20 -25.52 -25.76 8.68
N PRO A 21 -26.41 -25.56 9.67
CA PRO A 21 -26.93 -24.24 9.98
C PRO A 21 -25.76 -23.34 10.39
N VAL A 22 -25.51 -22.30 9.59
CA VAL A 22 -24.48 -21.28 9.87
C VAL A 22 -24.91 -20.55 11.13
N LYS A 23 -24.30 -20.88 12.26
CA LYS A 23 -24.54 -20.15 13.51
C LYS A 23 -23.98 -18.74 13.37
N VAL A 24 -24.73 -17.72 13.75
CA VAL A 24 -24.31 -16.31 13.74
C VAL A 24 -22.94 -16.12 14.45
N ALA A 25 -22.64 -16.94 15.46
CA ALA A 25 -21.34 -16.97 16.14
C ALA A 25 -20.15 -17.31 15.22
N HIS A 26 -20.37 -17.94 14.07
CA HIS A 26 -19.33 -18.21 13.07
C HIS A 26 -19.05 -17.03 12.15
N LEU A 27 -19.93 -16.03 12.11
CA LEU A 27 -19.79 -14.83 11.31
C LEU A 27 -18.86 -13.79 11.97
N PHE A 28 -18.82 -13.76 13.32
CA PHE A 28 -18.03 -12.86 14.12
C PHE A 28 -17.07 -13.66 15.00
N LYS A 29 -15.83 -13.73 14.62
CA LYS A 29 -14.79 -14.44 15.38
C LYS A 29 -14.12 -13.48 16.37
N ARG A 30 -13.65 -14.02 17.48
CA ARG A 30 -12.85 -13.23 18.42
C ARG A 30 -11.47 -12.92 17.81
N PRO A 31 -10.88 -11.74 18.12
CA PRO A 31 -9.51 -11.44 17.75
C PRO A 31 -8.55 -12.54 18.19
N VAL A 32 -7.63 -12.92 17.33
CA VAL A 32 -6.63 -13.95 17.61
C VAL A 32 -5.23 -13.47 17.20
N VAL A 33 -4.21 -14.06 17.81
CA VAL A 33 -2.82 -14.01 17.34
C VAL A 33 -2.44 -15.45 17.01
N ARG A 34 -2.08 -15.69 15.75
CA ARG A 34 -1.85 -17.04 15.24
C ARG A 34 -0.48 -17.59 15.58
N GLN A 35 0.51 -16.70 15.58
CA GLN A 35 1.89 -17.06 15.85
C GLN A 35 2.53 -16.02 16.74
N TRP A 36 3.30 -16.48 17.75
CA TRP A 36 3.96 -15.57 18.70
C TRP A 36 5.25 -16.14 19.24
N LEU A 37 6.15 -15.25 19.61
CA LEU A 37 7.40 -15.54 20.31
C LEU A 37 7.20 -15.32 21.81
N PHE A 38 7.61 -16.30 22.61
CA PHE A 38 7.63 -16.19 24.07
C PHE A 38 8.82 -16.96 24.67
N LYS A 39 9.62 -16.31 25.50
CA LYS A 39 10.84 -16.89 26.12
C LYS A 39 11.79 -17.53 25.09
N GLY A 40 11.94 -16.93 23.91
CA GLY A 40 12.80 -17.48 22.85
C GLY A 40 12.20 -18.65 22.07
N ASN A 41 11.02 -19.16 22.43
CA ASN A 41 10.34 -20.20 21.70
C ASN A 41 9.24 -19.62 20.80
N LEU A 42 9.17 -20.12 19.56
CA LEU A 42 8.14 -19.77 18.61
C LEU A 42 6.97 -20.73 18.74
N PHE A 43 5.80 -20.18 19.04
CA PHE A 43 4.53 -20.90 19.08
C PHE A 43 3.75 -20.61 17.80
N ARG A 44 3.34 -21.64 17.07
CA ARG A 44 2.59 -21.53 15.81
C ARG A 44 1.40 -22.49 15.78
N GLU A 45 0.42 -22.19 14.93
CA GLU A 45 -0.64 -23.14 14.61
C GLU A 45 -0.04 -24.39 13.93
N GLN A 46 -0.70 -25.52 14.10
CA GLN A 46 -0.26 -26.80 13.50
C GLN A 46 -0.64 -26.88 12.01
N ASP A 47 -1.74 -26.23 11.64
CA ASP A 47 -2.25 -26.26 10.28
C ASP A 47 -1.71 -25.06 9.47
N GLU A 48 -1.26 -25.33 8.25
CA GLU A 48 -0.86 -24.29 7.30
C GLU A 48 -2.09 -23.48 6.85
N ARG A 49 -1.97 -22.16 6.89
CA ARG A 49 -3.03 -21.27 6.46
C ARG A 49 -2.86 -20.91 4.98
N ILE A 50 -3.86 -21.27 4.19
CA ILE A 50 -3.96 -20.83 2.80
C ILE A 50 -4.52 -19.39 2.74
N PRO A 51 -3.99 -18.51 1.86
CA PRO A 51 -4.55 -17.17 1.67
C PRO A 51 -6.04 -17.19 1.32
N SER A 52 -6.81 -16.32 1.95
CA SER A 52 -8.24 -16.24 1.68
C SER A 52 -8.52 -15.62 0.30
N ARG A 53 -9.69 -15.93 -0.30
CA ARG A 53 -10.09 -15.34 -1.59
C ARG A 53 -10.19 -13.81 -1.53
N PHE A 54 -10.56 -13.26 -0.37
CA PHE A 54 -10.65 -11.81 -0.17
C PHE A 54 -9.27 -11.16 -0.06
N GLU A 55 -8.28 -11.84 0.49
CA GLU A 55 -6.89 -11.39 0.49
C GLU A 55 -6.33 -11.31 -0.94
N LEU A 56 -6.59 -12.34 -1.76
CA LEU A 56 -6.18 -12.36 -3.17
C LEU A 56 -6.90 -11.28 -3.99
N PHE A 57 -8.20 -11.06 -3.73
CA PHE A 57 -8.95 -10.00 -4.39
C PHE A 57 -8.40 -8.61 -4.03
N PHE A 58 -8.00 -8.40 -2.78
CA PHE A 58 -7.33 -7.17 -2.36
C PHE A 58 -5.99 -6.97 -3.07
N ASP A 59 -5.20 -8.03 -3.23
CA ASP A 59 -3.93 -7.99 -3.95
C ASP A 59 -4.12 -7.65 -5.43
N LEU A 60 -5.14 -8.24 -6.08
CA LEU A 60 -5.51 -7.91 -7.47
C LEU A 60 -5.92 -6.44 -7.62
N MET A 61 -6.76 -5.92 -6.73
CA MET A 61 -7.17 -4.51 -6.74
C MET A 61 -5.98 -3.59 -6.54
N PHE A 62 -5.03 -3.95 -5.67
CA PHE A 62 -3.83 -3.16 -5.45
C PHE A 62 -2.93 -3.08 -6.70
N VAL A 63 -2.84 -4.16 -7.48
CA VAL A 63 -2.11 -4.13 -8.77
C VAL A 63 -2.78 -3.15 -9.75
N GLY A 64 -4.11 -3.11 -9.80
CA GLY A 64 -4.82 -2.10 -10.60
C GLY A 64 -4.51 -0.66 -10.16
N ILE A 65 -4.42 -0.40 -8.86
CA ILE A 65 -4.01 0.91 -8.32
C ILE A 65 -2.57 1.24 -8.73
N ALA A 66 -1.65 0.27 -8.61
CA ALA A 66 -0.26 0.44 -9.02
C ALA A 66 -0.14 0.77 -10.51
N HIS A 67 -0.98 0.14 -11.35
CA HIS A 67 -1.06 0.42 -12.78
C HIS A 67 -1.47 1.88 -13.04
N VAL A 68 -2.57 2.34 -12.43
CA VAL A 68 -3.07 3.72 -12.60
C VAL A 68 -2.01 4.76 -12.19
N VAL A 69 -1.32 4.55 -11.08
CA VAL A 69 -0.26 5.47 -10.62
C VAL A 69 0.98 5.40 -11.51
N ALA A 70 1.28 4.23 -12.09
CA ALA A 70 2.45 4.04 -12.96
C ALA A 70 2.24 4.62 -14.37
N GLU A 71 0.99 4.75 -14.82
CA GLU A 71 0.66 5.25 -16.17
C GLU A 71 1.25 6.65 -16.41
N GLY A 72 1.08 7.57 -15.47
CA GLY A 72 1.65 8.91 -15.55
C GLY A 72 3.19 8.94 -15.56
N ALA A 73 3.86 7.94 -14.98
CA ALA A 73 5.31 7.82 -15.04
C ALA A 73 5.80 7.22 -16.37
N ALA A 74 4.95 6.50 -17.08
CA ALA A 74 5.27 5.84 -18.34
C ALA A 74 5.16 6.77 -19.55
N GLU A 75 4.44 7.89 -19.44
CA GLU A 75 4.27 8.86 -20.52
C GLU A 75 5.55 9.58 -20.88
N ASP A 76 6.40 9.87 -19.89
CA ASP A 76 7.68 10.55 -20.10
C ASP A 76 8.80 9.92 -19.26
N TYR A 77 9.85 9.43 -19.92
CA TYR A 77 10.97 8.71 -19.29
C TYR A 77 11.99 9.69 -18.69
N SER A 78 11.63 10.33 -17.59
CA SER A 78 12.53 11.21 -16.85
C SER A 78 12.75 10.73 -15.42
N GLY A 79 13.90 11.09 -14.84
CA GLY A 79 14.16 10.78 -13.42
C GLY A 79 13.17 11.44 -12.47
N PHE A 80 12.56 12.55 -12.90
CA PHE A 80 11.57 13.26 -12.13
C PHE A 80 10.23 12.51 -12.08
N ASN A 81 9.78 11.92 -13.18
CA ASN A 81 8.57 11.09 -13.22
C ASN A 81 8.73 9.81 -12.41
N VAL A 82 9.93 9.24 -12.36
CA VAL A 82 10.23 8.14 -11.45
C VAL A 82 10.09 8.58 -9.99
N LEU A 83 10.58 9.77 -9.63
CA LEU A 83 10.45 10.33 -8.30
C LEU A 83 8.98 10.58 -7.94
N LYS A 84 8.20 11.17 -8.85
CA LYS A 84 6.77 11.36 -8.74
C LYS A 84 6.06 10.03 -8.45
N PHE A 85 6.32 9.02 -9.28
CA PHE A 85 5.78 7.68 -9.10
C PHE A 85 6.08 7.13 -7.70
N VAL A 86 7.32 7.24 -7.23
CA VAL A 86 7.69 6.76 -5.89
C VAL A 86 6.89 7.48 -4.81
N MET A 87 6.71 8.80 -4.91
CA MET A 87 5.95 9.58 -3.93
C MET A 87 4.46 9.22 -3.93
N GLU A 88 3.87 8.97 -5.07
CA GLU A 88 2.46 8.60 -5.21
C GLU A 88 2.20 7.14 -4.86
N PHE A 89 3.09 6.25 -5.24
CA PHE A 89 2.96 4.81 -5.04
C PHE A 89 3.23 4.39 -3.59
N PHE A 90 4.24 5.00 -2.93
CA PHE A 90 4.70 4.55 -1.61
C PHE A 90 3.60 4.53 -0.54
N PRO A 91 2.72 5.55 -0.38
CA PRO A 91 1.65 5.48 0.61
C PRO A 91 0.67 4.34 0.33
N ALA A 92 0.32 4.08 -0.93
CA ALA A 92 -0.53 2.95 -1.30
C ALA A 92 0.16 1.61 -0.98
N TRP A 93 1.45 1.49 -1.29
CA TRP A 93 2.29 0.34 -0.93
C TRP A 93 2.35 0.13 0.58
N SER A 94 2.52 1.21 1.36
CA SER A 94 2.53 1.17 2.83
C SER A 94 1.21 0.61 3.39
N VAL A 95 0.07 1.03 2.83
CA VAL A 95 -1.26 0.50 3.19
C VAL A 95 -1.35 -0.99 2.87
N TRP A 96 -0.98 -1.40 1.66
CA TRP A 96 -1.02 -2.78 1.24
C TRP A 96 -0.13 -3.67 2.13
N PHE A 97 1.09 -3.25 2.38
CA PHE A 97 2.04 -3.97 3.23
C PHE A 97 1.52 -4.12 4.66
N ASP A 98 0.92 -3.07 5.21
CA ASP A 98 0.34 -3.05 6.55
C ASP A 98 -0.87 -3.99 6.68
N VAL A 99 -1.77 -3.99 5.69
CA VAL A 99 -2.90 -4.93 5.63
C VAL A 99 -2.41 -6.36 5.53
N ARG A 100 -1.48 -6.64 4.63
CA ARG A 100 -0.90 -7.97 4.44
C ARG A 100 -0.27 -8.50 5.73
N THR A 101 0.53 -7.68 6.39
CA THR A 101 1.20 -8.03 7.66
C THR A 101 0.19 -8.34 8.75
N PHE A 102 -0.86 -7.53 8.85
CA PHE A 102 -1.90 -7.76 9.84
C PHE A 102 -2.70 -9.04 9.58
N LEU A 103 -3.12 -9.26 8.37
CA LEU A 103 -3.87 -10.46 8.00
C LEU A 103 -3.05 -11.73 8.25
N ASN A 104 -1.74 -11.67 8.02
CA ASN A 104 -0.84 -12.77 8.33
C ASN A 104 -0.86 -13.13 9.82
N VAL A 105 -0.81 -12.13 10.70
CA VAL A 105 -0.73 -12.33 12.16
C VAL A 105 -2.11 -12.57 12.79
N HIS A 106 -3.13 -11.88 12.32
CA HIS A 106 -4.44 -11.76 12.98
C HIS A 106 -5.61 -12.27 12.16
N GLY A 107 -5.44 -12.58 10.87
CA GLY A 107 -6.53 -12.92 9.97
C GLY A 107 -7.41 -14.05 10.49
N THR A 108 -8.71 -13.84 10.52
CA THR A 108 -9.76 -14.77 10.98
C THR A 108 -10.71 -15.20 9.89
N ASP A 109 -10.66 -14.53 8.72
CA ASP A 109 -11.60 -14.69 7.59
C ASP A 109 -13.05 -14.65 8.06
N ASP A 110 -13.40 -13.62 8.81
CA ASP A 110 -14.75 -13.34 9.27
C ASP A 110 -15.38 -12.13 8.55
N ILE A 111 -16.65 -11.86 8.82
CA ILE A 111 -17.34 -10.71 8.19
C ILE A 111 -16.66 -9.39 8.55
N THR A 112 -16.17 -9.22 9.76
CA THR A 112 -15.54 -7.98 10.20
C THR A 112 -14.28 -7.71 9.39
N GLU A 113 -13.46 -8.74 9.17
CA GLU A 113 -12.26 -8.65 8.34
C GLU A 113 -12.60 -8.33 6.87
N ARG A 114 -13.62 -9.01 6.30
CA ARG A 114 -14.07 -8.77 4.92
C ARG A 114 -14.60 -7.35 4.71
N LEU A 115 -15.38 -6.83 5.65
CA LEU A 115 -15.85 -5.44 5.63
C LEU A 115 -14.70 -4.44 5.84
N GLY A 116 -13.72 -4.78 6.69
CA GLY A 116 -12.49 -4.03 6.86
C GLY A 116 -11.69 -3.93 5.55
N LEU A 117 -11.52 -5.06 4.85
CA LEU A 117 -10.86 -5.11 3.54
C LEU A 117 -11.61 -4.27 2.49
N LEU A 118 -12.94 -4.37 2.44
CA LEU A 118 -13.76 -3.54 1.55
C LEU A 118 -13.54 -2.04 1.85
N GLY A 119 -13.55 -1.65 3.12
CA GLY A 119 -13.28 -0.27 3.53
C GLY A 119 -11.91 0.23 3.08
N VAL A 120 -10.88 -0.60 3.22
CA VAL A 120 -9.52 -0.28 2.73
C VAL A 120 -9.50 -0.11 1.22
N MET A 121 -10.14 -1.01 0.47
CA MET A 121 -10.23 -0.93 -0.99
C MET A 121 -10.85 0.40 -1.45
N VAL A 122 -11.95 0.82 -0.80
CA VAL A 122 -12.60 2.11 -1.07
C VAL A 122 -11.65 3.29 -0.76
N LEU A 123 -10.96 3.25 0.38
CA LEU A 123 -10.02 4.31 0.77
C LEU A 123 -8.83 4.39 -0.19
N LEU A 124 -8.26 3.25 -0.58
CA LEU A 124 -7.17 3.20 -1.55
C LEU A 124 -7.59 3.67 -2.94
N SER A 125 -8.80 3.33 -3.39
CA SER A 125 -9.35 3.83 -4.64
C SER A 125 -9.50 5.36 -4.62
N GLY A 126 -10.02 5.92 -3.50
CA GLY A 126 -10.08 7.36 -3.30
C GLY A 126 -8.70 8.03 -3.27
N TYR A 127 -7.73 7.38 -2.61
CA TYR A 127 -6.34 7.84 -2.60
C TYR A 127 -5.75 7.88 -4.03
N SER A 128 -5.81 6.76 -4.75
CA SER A 128 -5.18 6.62 -6.07
C SER A 128 -5.79 7.56 -7.11
N ALA A 129 -7.11 7.77 -7.08
CA ALA A 129 -7.78 8.69 -7.99
C ALA A 129 -7.31 10.15 -7.82
N ASN A 130 -7.01 10.57 -6.58
CA ASN A 130 -6.48 11.91 -6.32
C ASN A 130 -4.97 11.99 -6.55
N ALA A 131 -4.21 10.94 -6.23
CA ALA A 131 -2.76 10.91 -6.43
C ALA A 131 -2.41 10.89 -7.93
N ALA A 132 -3.05 10.03 -8.72
CA ALA A 132 -2.80 9.94 -10.17
C ALA A 132 -3.22 11.20 -10.95
N ALA A 133 -4.19 11.96 -10.44
CA ALA A 133 -4.61 13.23 -11.04
C ALA A 133 -3.64 14.39 -10.73
N LEU A 134 -2.61 14.18 -9.91
CA LEU A 134 -1.65 15.22 -9.58
C LEU A 134 -0.72 15.50 -10.77
N GLU A 135 -0.83 16.68 -11.33
CA GLU A 135 0.06 17.15 -12.38
C GLU A 135 1.31 17.78 -11.77
N ILE A 136 2.46 17.39 -12.27
CA ILE A 136 3.76 17.97 -11.91
C ILE A 136 4.50 18.28 -13.19
N PHE A 137 4.87 19.55 -13.38
CA PHE A 137 5.49 20.01 -14.63
C PHE A 137 7.01 19.83 -14.61
N HIS A 138 7.57 19.35 -15.72
CA HIS A 138 8.99 19.18 -15.97
C HIS A 138 9.68 20.47 -16.40
N CYS A 139 9.46 21.54 -15.72
CA CYS A 139 10.18 22.76 -16.04
C CYS A 139 11.36 22.93 -15.11
N GLY A 140 12.50 23.33 -15.65
CA GLY A 140 13.63 23.81 -14.84
C GLY A 140 13.22 24.94 -13.89
N PRO A 141 14.12 25.43 -13.03
CA PRO A 141 13.80 26.49 -12.07
C PRO A 141 13.12 27.68 -12.79
N PRO A 142 12.26 28.45 -12.09
CA PRO A 142 11.50 29.56 -12.69
C PRO A 142 12.32 30.53 -13.56
N ARG A 143 13.60 30.71 -13.19
CA ARG A 143 14.55 31.54 -13.97
C ARG A 143 14.85 30.96 -15.35
N GLU A 144 14.97 29.63 -15.48
CA GLU A 144 15.21 28.98 -16.77
C GLU A 144 13.96 28.98 -17.63
N VAL A 145 12.79 28.84 -17.01
CA VAL A 145 11.49 28.96 -17.68
C VAL A 145 11.29 30.36 -18.22
N LEU A 146 11.60 31.38 -17.43
CA LEU A 146 11.54 32.78 -17.85
C LEU A 146 12.53 33.07 -18.97
N ALA A 147 13.77 32.53 -18.89
CA ALA A 147 14.80 32.68 -19.93
C ALA A 147 14.39 32.02 -21.26
N ARG A 148 13.59 30.96 -21.23
CA ARG A 148 13.00 30.28 -22.41
C ARG A 148 11.71 30.93 -22.90
N GLY A 149 11.33 32.11 -22.42
CA GLY A 149 10.12 32.81 -22.81
C GLY A 149 8.83 32.17 -22.30
N GLY A 150 8.89 31.46 -21.16
CA GLY A 150 7.74 30.79 -20.55
C GLY A 150 7.32 29.50 -21.26
N GLN A 151 8.15 28.96 -22.14
CA GLN A 151 7.88 27.68 -22.79
C GLN A 151 8.27 26.53 -21.88
N CYS A 152 7.35 26.19 -20.98
CA CYS A 152 7.35 24.91 -20.31
C CYS A 152 6.27 24.06 -20.93
N ALA A 153 6.62 22.86 -21.33
CA ALA A 153 5.76 21.86 -21.94
C ALA A 153 4.53 22.42 -22.70
N GLU A 154 4.42 22.07 -23.92
CA GLU A 154 3.34 22.43 -24.84
C GLU A 154 1.99 21.85 -24.38
N THR A 155 1.43 22.35 -23.30
CA THR A 155 0.01 22.11 -23.05
C THR A 155 -0.78 23.07 -23.93
N SER A 156 -1.77 22.52 -24.62
CA SER A 156 -2.70 23.29 -25.46
C SER A 156 -3.36 24.46 -24.72
N GLU A 157 -3.50 24.37 -23.40
CA GLU A 157 -4.02 25.42 -22.52
C GLU A 157 -3.04 26.57 -22.31
N ALA A 158 -1.74 26.30 -22.16
CA ALA A 158 -0.73 27.36 -22.07
C ALA A 158 -0.62 28.15 -23.38
N LEU A 159 -0.79 27.49 -24.53
CA LEU A 159 -0.90 28.13 -25.83
C LEU A 159 -2.16 28.99 -25.96
N ALA A 160 -3.30 28.55 -25.49
CA ALA A 160 -4.55 29.28 -25.50
C ALA A 160 -4.51 30.54 -24.62
N LYS A 161 -3.91 30.45 -23.43
CA LYS A 161 -3.70 31.58 -22.49
C LYS A 161 -2.67 32.59 -23.04
N ARG A 162 -1.68 32.14 -23.80
CA ARG A 162 -0.72 33.00 -24.53
C ARG A 162 -1.40 33.80 -25.66
N ALA A 163 -2.37 33.21 -26.33
CA ALA A 163 -3.18 33.88 -27.33
C ALA A 163 -4.10 34.95 -26.73
N ALA A 164 -4.43 34.87 -25.44
CA ALA A 164 -5.23 35.85 -24.72
C ALA A 164 -4.46 37.09 -24.21
N GLY A 165 -3.14 37.18 -24.46
CA GLY A 165 -2.34 38.37 -24.18
C GLY A 165 -1.85 38.52 -22.75
N GLU A 166 -2.07 37.54 -21.87
CA GLU A 166 -1.48 37.53 -20.51
C GLU A 166 -0.02 37.08 -20.60
N SER A 167 0.87 37.83 -19.92
CA SER A 167 2.28 37.45 -19.88
C SER A 167 2.42 36.20 -19.00
N VAL A 168 2.74 35.08 -19.65
CA VAL A 168 2.96 33.78 -19.00
C VAL A 168 4.06 33.90 -17.92
N SER A 169 5.02 34.82 -18.10
CA SER A 169 6.11 35.06 -17.20
C SER A 169 5.69 35.55 -15.81
N ASP A 170 4.70 36.44 -15.73
CA ASP A 170 4.29 37.03 -14.45
C ASP A 170 3.48 36.03 -13.62
N ARG A 171 2.63 35.25 -14.27
CA ARG A 171 1.85 34.18 -13.64
C ARG A 171 2.73 33.00 -13.20
N ILE A 172 3.73 32.63 -14.01
CA ILE A 172 4.70 31.61 -13.63
C ILE A 172 5.54 32.08 -12.42
N ALA A 173 5.98 33.35 -12.41
CA ALA A 173 6.75 33.90 -11.31
C ALA A 173 5.93 33.98 -10.01
N GLU A 174 4.66 34.35 -10.09
CA GLU A 174 3.75 34.40 -8.95
C GLU A 174 3.41 33.00 -8.42
N TYR A 175 3.16 32.05 -9.31
CA TYR A 175 2.77 30.69 -8.99
C TYR A 175 3.93 29.83 -8.43
N TYR A 176 5.17 30.08 -8.88
CA TYR A 176 6.35 29.28 -8.53
C TYR A 176 7.36 29.99 -7.65
N SER A 177 6.97 31.03 -6.96
CA SER A 177 7.87 31.95 -6.25
C SER A 177 8.68 31.37 -5.08
N GLY A 178 8.71 30.06 -4.88
CA GLY A 178 9.40 29.62 -3.69
C GLY A 178 10.16 28.31 -3.70
N ALA A 179 9.84 27.30 -4.49
CA ALA A 179 10.25 25.99 -4.07
C ALA A 179 10.93 25.06 -5.11
N GLY A 180 11.07 25.45 -6.34
CA GLY A 180 11.65 24.56 -7.37
C GLY A 180 10.80 23.34 -7.76
N TYR A 181 9.60 23.21 -7.22
CA TYR A 181 8.60 22.20 -7.55
C TYR A 181 7.39 22.87 -8.21
N TRP A 182 6.93 22.33 -9.32
CA TRP A 182 5.84 22.88 -10.11
C TRP A 182 4.65 21.93 -10.12
N PHE A 183 3.67 22.20 -9.30
CA PHE A 183 2.41 21.49 -9.24
C PHE A 183 1.35 22.20 -10.08
N GLY A 184 0.41 21.46 -10.67
CA GLY A 184 -0.77 21.99 -11.34
C GLY A 184 -1.65 22.87 -10.46
N GLU A 185 -2.60 23.61 -11.02
CA GLU A 185 -3.41 24.61 -10.31
C GLU A 185 -4.19 24.03 -9.12
N ASP A 186 -4.69 22.80 -9.24
CA ASP A 186 -5.50 22.12 -8.24
C ASP A 186 -4.71 21.24 -7.25
N TYR A 187 -3.37 21.31 -7.24
CA TYR A 187 -2.53 20.39 -6.47
C TYR A 187 -2.90 20.30 -4.99
N GLN A 188 -3.30 21.41 -4.38
CA GLN A 188 -3.63 21.43 -2.96
C GLN A 188 -4.88 20.63 -2.65
N ARG A 189 -5.91 20.72 -3.50
CA ARG A 189 -7.13 19.93 -3.35
C ARG A 189 -6.83 18.45 -3.51
N LEU A 190 -6.05 18.09 -4.51
CA LEU A 190 -5.68 16.70 -4.82
C LEU A 190 -4.82 16.10 -3.70
N ILE A 191 -3.75 16.79 -3.29
CA ILE A 191 -2.87 16.32 -2.21
C ILE A 191 -3.62 16.20 -0.89
N ARG A 192 -4.43 17.21 -0.52
CA ARG A 192 -5.21 17.16 0.71
C ARG A 192 -6.21 16.01 0.70
N SER A 193 -6.89 15.78 -0.42
CA SER A 193 -7.81 14.65 -0.56
C SER A 193 -7.09 13.32 -0.47
N ALA A 194 -5.98 13.13 -1.19
CA ALA A 194 -5.18 11.91 -1.13
C ALA A 194 -4.66 11.64 0.30
N VAL A 195 -4.04 12.65 0.93
CA VAL A 195 -3.53 12.54 2.31
C VAL A 195 -4.67 12.30 3.30
N ALA A 196 -5.85 12.89 3.12
CA ALA A 196 -7.00 12.64 3.97
C ALA A 196 -7.46 11.17 3.91
N PHE A 197 -7.59 10.58 2.70
CA PHE A 197 -7.90 9.15 2.55
C PHE A 197 -6.85 8.27 3.23
N TYR A 198 -5.58 8.60 3.07
CA TYR A 198 -4.49 7.90 3.71
C TYR A 198 -4.53 8.00 5.25
N LEU A 199 -4.78 9.19 5.81
CA LEU A 199 -4.89 9.41 7.25
C LEU A 199 -6.12 8.73 7.86
N ILE A 200 -7.26 8.68 7.14
CA ILE A 200 -8.45 7.92 7.57
C ILE A 200 -8.08 6.44 7.72
N TRP A 201 -7.35 5.87 6.76
CA TRP A 201 -6.83 4.51 6.88
C TRP A 201 -5.93 4.35 8.10
N ARG A 202 -4.97 5.25 8.31
CA ARG A 202 -4.05 5.23 9.46
C ARG A 202 -4.79 5.28 10.79
N LEU A 203 -5.81 6.11 10.87
CA LEU A 203 -6.67 6.20 12.06
C LEU A 203 -7.43 4.89 12.29
N PHE A 204 -8.09 4.36 11.26
CA PHE A 204 -8.79 3.08 11.33
C PHE A 204 -7.86 1.96 11.82
N ARG A 205 -6.67 1.91 11.28
CA ARG A 205 -5.66 0.93 11.65
C ARG A 205 -5.19 1.06 13.10
N THR A 206 -4.95 2.28 13.53
CA THR A 206 -4.59 2.58 14.93
C THR A 206 -5.69 2.14 15.89
N LEU A 207 -6.94 2.48 15.60
CA LEU A 207 -8.10 2.07 16.39
C LEU A 207 -8.23 0.53 16.46
N LEU A 208 -7.94 -0.15 15.36
CA LEU A 208 -7.96 -1.60 15.32
C LEU A 208 -6.89 -2.20 16.25
N TYR A 209 -5.66 -1.68 16.26
CA TYR A 209 -4.62 -2.12 17.21
C TYR A 209 -5.01 -1.83 18.67
N VAL A 210 -5.61 -0.68 18.94
CA VAL A 210 -6.12 -0.36 20.29
C VAL A 210 -7.20 -1.36 20.71
N TYR A 211 -8.17 -1.66 19.84
CA TYR A 211 -9.20 -2.66 20.08
C TYR A 211 -8.62 -4.05 20.37
N TYR A 212 -7.66 -4.50 19.54
CA TYR A 212 -6.98 -5.78 19.77
C TYR A 212 -6.20 -5.80 21.09
N GLY A 213 -5.63 -4.67 21.50
CA GLY A 213 -4.97 -4.53 22.80
C GLY A 213 -5.92 -4.70 24.00
N PHE A 214 -7.19 -4.31 23.86
CA PHE A 214 -8.24 -4.58 24.85
C PHE A 214 -8.73 -6.03 24.79
N ALA A 215 -8.94 -6.56 23.59
CA ALA A 215 -9.48 -7.91 23.37
C ALA A 215 -8.46 -9.02 23.75
N LEU A 216 -7.16 -8.74 23.64
CA LEU A 216 -6.08 -9.71 23.85
C LEU A 216 -5.12 -9.26 24.98
N PRO A 217 -5.46 -9.47 26.26
CA PRO A 217 -4.66 -8.97 27.39
C PRO A 217 -3.20 -9.43 27.39
N LYS A 218 -2.91 -10.65 26.91
CA LYS A 218 -1.54 -11.20 26.82
C LYS A 218 -0.67 -10.42 25.84
N PHE A 219 -1.23 -9.92 24.74
CA PHE A 219 -0.57 -9.20 23.69
C PHE A 219 -0.73 -7.68 23.78
N ARG A 220 -1.38 -7.17 24.83
CA ARG A 220 -1.72 -5.75 25.00
C ARG A 220 -0.54 -4.83 24.77
N SER A 221 0.62 -5.13 25.36
CA SER A 221 1.81 -4.29 25.23
C SER A 221 2.25 -4.19 23.76
N ALA A 222 2.28 -5.31 23.03
CA ALA A 222 2.66 -5.33 21.62
C ALA A 222 1.65 -4.57 20.73
N MET A 223 0.34 -4.74 20.99
CA MET A 223 -0.70 -4.04 20.22
C MET A 223 -0.65 -2.53 20.43
N TRP A 224 -0.52 -2.09 21.67
CA TRP A 224 -0.45 -0.67 22.00
C TRP A 224 0.85 -0.03 21.52
N THR A 225 1.98 -0.75 21.56
CA THR A 225 3.23 -0.25 20.98
C THR A 225 3.08 -0.01 19.48
N ASN A 226 2.47 -0.96 18.75
CA ASN A 226 2.18 -0.76 17.33
C ASN A 226 1.24 0.42 17.09
N ALA A 227 0.19 0.59 17.91
CA ALA A 227 -0.71 1.73 17.82
C ALA A 227 0.03 3.07 18.01
N VAL A 228 0.88 3.18 19.04
CA VAL A 228 1.67 4.39 19.31
C VAL A 228 2.62 4.69 18.15
N VAL A 229 3.35 3.70 17.66
CA VAL A 229 4.28 3.91 16.53
C VAL A 229 3.52 4.36 15.27
N LYS A 230 2.33 3.81 15.00
CA LYS A 230 1.46 4.25 13.89
C LYS A 230 1.02 5.71 14.04
N VAL A 231 0.67 6.15 15.24
CA VAL A 231 0.34 7.57 15.50
C VAL A 231 1.56 8.45 15.27
N VAL A 232 2.71 8.10 15.84
CA VAL A 232 3.94 8.90 15.72
C VAL A 232 4.37 9.06 14.26
N THR A 233 4.36 7.98 13.47
CA THR A 233 4.73 8.06 12.04
C THR A 233 3.70 8.82 11.22
N SER A 234 2.43 8.89 11.64
CA SER A 234 1.39 9.65 10.96
C SER A 234 1.50 11.17 11.18
N VAL A 235 2.23 11.62 12.21
CA VAL A 235 2.36 13.05 12.53
C VAL A 235 2.93 13.87 11.37
N PHE A 236 3.79 13.27 10.54
CA PHE A 236 4.39 13.95 9.37
C PHE A 236 3.38 14.29 8.27
N TYR A 237 2.28 13.55 8.18
CA TYR A 237 1.25 13.76 7.14
C TYR A 237 0.19 14.79 7.55
N PHE A 238 -0.06 15.01 8.85
CA PHE A 238 -1.07 15.96 9.31
C PHE A 238 -0.83 17.41 8.86
N PRO A 239 0.41 17.95 8.95
CA PRO A 239 0.65 19.33 8.53
C PRO A 239 0.38 19.56 7.04
N ILE A 240 0.50 18.53 6.19
CA ILE A 240 0.26 18.62 4.75
C ILE A 240 -1.18 19.11 4.45
N LEU A 241 -2.14 18.78 5.31
CA LEU A 241 -3.53 19.24 5.16
C LEU A 241 -3.70 20.74 5.26
N ALA A 242 -2.77 21.43 5.95
CA ALA A 242 -2.84 22.88 6.20
C ALA A 242 -1.81 23.69 5.40
N LEU A 243 -0.75 23.07 4.94
CA LEU A 243 0.35 23.73 4.25
C LEU A 243 -0.01 24.11 2.82
N TRP A 244 0.62 25.20 2.36
CA TRP A 244 0.48 25.74 1.00
C TRP A 244 1.79 25.70 0.21
N ASP A 245 2.92 25.64 0.91
CA ASP A 245 4.23 25.62 0.29
C ASP A 245 4.57 24.24 -0.29
N PRO A 246 4.76 24.11 -1.63
CA PRO A 246 5.07 22.84 -2.28
C PRO A 246 6.34 22.18 -1.74
N GLY A 247 7.39 22.96 -1.41
CA GLY A 247 8.64 22.43 -0.90
C GLY A 247 8.51 21.77 0.45
N MET A 248 7.75 22.38 1.36
CA MET A 248 7.46 21.81 2.66
C MET A 248 6.59 20.55 2.55
N ILE A 249 5.62 20.53 1.63
CA ILE A 249 4.76 19.36 1.38
C ILE A 249 5.62 18.18 0.94
N VAL A 250 6.49 18.37 -0.05
CA VAL A 250 7.40 17.33 -0.54
C VAL A 250 8.35 16.86 0.56
N GLY A 251 8.94 17.78 1.32
CA GLY A 251 9.82 17.44 2.44
C GLY A 251 9.12 16.60 3.51
N LEU A 252 7.88 16.94 3.87
CA LEU A 252 7.08 16.17 4.83
C LEU A 252 6.64 14.81 4.29
N MET A 253 6.34 14.70 3.00
CA MET A 253 6.06 13.42 2.36
C MET A 253 7.27 12.48 2.48
N PHE A 254 8.48 12.96 2.15
CA PHE A 254 9.71 12.15 2.31
C PHE A 254 9.99 11.80 3.77
N ALA A 255 9.81 12.73 4.69
CA ALA A 255 9.96 12.45 6.12
C ALA A 255 8.96 11.40 6.61
N GLY A 256 7.71 11.48 6.16
CA GLY A 256 6.69 10.48 6.43
C GLY A 256 7.04 9.10 5.87
N MET A 257 7.48 9.04 4.61
CA MET A 257 7.92 7.80 3.95
C MET A 257 9.10 7.16 4.71
N ALA A 258 10.09 7.95 5.11
CA ALA A 258 11.22 7.48 5.91
C ALA A 258 10.77 6.95 7.29
N ALA A 259 9.87 7.68 7.97
CA ALA A 259 9.31 7.26 9.24
C ALA A 259 8.53 5.95 9.13
N GLU A 260 7.78 5.75 8.03
CA GLU A 260 7.05 4.51 7.78
C GLU A 260 7.96 3.33 7.45
N THR A 261 9.01 3.55 6.68
CA THR A 261 10.00 2.50 6.41
C THR A 261 10.64 2.02 7.73
N LEU A 262 10.87 2.94 8.65
CA LEU A 262 11.42 2.63 9.98
C LEU A 262 10.39 2.09 10.97
N ASN A 263 9.09 2.15 10.67
CA ASN A 263 8.00 1.77 11.58
C ASN A 263 8.18 0.37 12.19
N GLY A 264 8.53 -0.64 11.37
CA GLY A 264 8.77 -2.00 11.85
C GLY A 264 9.95 -2.10 12.81
N PHE A 265 11.05 -1.43 12.50
CA PHE A 265 12.24 -1.39 13.36
C PHE A 265 11.97 -0.64 14.67
N LEU A 266 11.22 0.46 14.62
CA LEU A 266 10.82 1.22 15.81
C LEU A 266 9.93 0.38 16.73
N ALA A 267 8.93 -0.31 16.17
CA ALA A 267 8.05 -1.17 16.94
C ALA A 267 8.81 -2.31 17.59
N LEU A 268 9.67 -3.00 16.85
CA LEU A 268 10.50 -4.10 17.39
C LEU A 268 11.50 -3.60 18.44
N GLY A 269 12.16 -2.47 18.21
CA GLY A 269 13.09 -1.86 19.17
C GLY A 269 12.41 -1.46 20.47
N LEU A 270 11.22 -0.85 20.40
CA LEU A 270 10.43 -0.51 21.58
C LEU A 270 9.95 -1.76 22.33
N LEU A 271 9.52 -2.80 21.60
CA LEU A 271 9.12 -4.06 22.23
C LEU A 271 10.30 -4.76 22.89
N TRP A 272 11.46 -4.78 22.24
CA TRP A 272 12.68 -5.31 22.83
C TRP A 272 13.07 -4.54 24.10
N PHE A 273 13.07 -3.21 24.06
CA PHE A 273 13.36 -2.37 25.22
C PHE A 273 12.37 -2.58 26.37
N GLN A 274 11.07 -2.63 26.06
CA GLN A 274 10.04 -2.94 27.06
C GLN A 274 10.22 -4.33 27.68
N ASN A 275 10.58 -5.33 26.86
CA ASN A 275 10.84 -6.68 27.33
C ASN A 275 12.04 -6.74 28.27
N GLU A 276 13.13 -6.05 27.93
CA GLU A 276 14.33 -5.94 28.77
C GLU A 276 14.04 -5.29 30.12
N ILE A 277 13.26 -4.19 30.13
CA ILE A 277 12.84 -3.54 31.38
C ILE A 277 11.99 -4.48 32.24
N ARG A 278 11.11 -5.27 31.62
CA ARG A 278 10.25 -6.23 32.35
C ARG A 278 11.09 -7.33 32.99
N ILE A 279 12.04 -7.90 32.26
CA ILE A 279 12.98 -8.93 32.77
C ILE A 279 13.78 -8.40 33.95
N ARG A 280 14.32 -7.18 33.84
CA ARG A 280 15.06 -6.53 34.95
C ARG A 280 14.21 -6.25 36.19
N ARG A 281 12.89 -6.14 36.01
CA ARG A 281 11.90 -5.97 37.11
C ARG A 281 11.30 -7.29 37.59
N ASP A 282 11.87 -8.41 37.24
CA ASP A 282 11.42 -9.76 37.57
C ASP A 282 9.96 -10.05 37.19
N LYS A 283 9.52 -9.45 36.06
CA LYS A 283 8.19 -9.66 35.46
C LYS A 283 8.28 -10.63 34.30
N GLU A 284 7.17 -11.31 34.02
CA GLU A 284 7.09 -12.19 32.84
C GLU A 284 7.44 -11.45 31.52
N PRO A 285 8.24 -12.10 30.65
CA PRO A 285 8.54 -11.57 29.32
C PRO A 285 7.30 -11.28 28.49
N LEU A 286 7.45 -10.44 27.49
CA LEU A 286 6.36 -10.09 26.58
C LEU A 286 6.04 -11.22 25.59
N TYR A 287 4.76 -11.35 25.27
CA TYR A 287 4.29 -12.12 24.12
C TYR A 287 4.38 -11.24 22.89
N ILE A 288 5.23 -11.59 21.92
CA ILE A 288 5.47 -10.80 20.72
C ILE A 288 4.82 -11.54 19.55
N PRO A 289 3.82 -10.93 18.86
CA PRO A 289 3.25 -11.50 17.64
C PRO A 289 4.33 -11.70 16.59
N ALA A 290 4.31 -12.84 15.92
CA ALA A 290 5.26 -13.21 14.89
C ALA A 290 4.55 -13.47 13.56
N LEU A 291 5.25 -13.20 12.45
CA LEU A 291 4.76 -13.46 11.09
C LEU A 291 4.91 -14.94 10.73
N SER A 292 3.89 -15.54 10.12
CA SER A 292 4.02 -16.83 9.44
C SER A 292 4.77 -16.62 8.12
N GLN A 293 5.97 -17.16 8.03
CA GLN A 293 6.79 -17.03 6.83
C GLN A 293 6.18 -17.79 5.65
N GLU A 294 5.64 -18.98 5.89
CA GLU A 294 5.01 -19.83 4.87
C GLU A 294 3.86 -19.09 4.17
N HIS A 295 2.89 -18.59 4.95
CA HIS A 295 1.78 -17.79 4.43
C HIS A 295 2.25 -16.48 3.75
N ALA A 296 3.29 -15.82 4.28
CA ALA A 296 3.81 -14.59 3.70
C ALA A 296 4.46 -14.84 2.34
N ILE A 297 5.23 -15.93 2.19
CA ILE A 297 5.90 -16.31 0.94
C ILE A 297 4.85 -16.70 -0.11
N GLU A 298 3.91 -17.58 0.24
CA GLU A 298 2.84 -18.00 -0.67
C GLU A 298 2.07 -16.80 -1.22
N ARG A 299 1.71 -15.87 -0.37
CA ARG A 299 1.00 -14.65 -0.79
C ARG A 299 1.85 -13.74 -1.68
N ILE A 300 3.16 -13.61 -1.43
CA ILE A 300 4.06 -12.84 -2.30
C ILE A 300 4.15 -13.51 -3.69
N VAL A 301 4.28 -14.83 -3.74
CA VAL A 301 4.32 -15.58 -5.00
C VAL A 301 3.07 -15.30 -5.83
N LEU A 302 1.89 -15.43 -5.23
CA LEU A 302 0.62 -15.15 -5.90
C LEU A 302 0.51 -13.69 -6.35
N PHE A 303 0.97 -12.75 -5.52
CA PHE A 303 1.01 -11.33 -5.88
C PHE A 303 1.92 -11.06 -7.08
N VAL A 304 3.12 -11.63 -7.12
CA VAL A 304 4.05 -11.50 -8.25
C VAL A 304 3.43 -12.05 -9.53
N LEU A 305 2.73 -13.19 -9.48
CA LEU A 305 2.01 -13.75 -10.62
C LEU A 305 0.94 -12.79 -11.16
N VAL A 306 0.21 -12.11 -10.28
CA VAL A 306 -0.81 -11.10 -10.68
C VAL A 306 -0.13 -9.90 -11.34
N VAL A 307 0.96 -9.37 -10.78
CA VAL A 307 1.72 -8.24 -11.36
C VAL A 307 2.27 -8.58 -12.74
N VAL A 308 2.84 -9.77 -12.89
CA VAL A 308 3.38 -10.23 -14.18
C VAL A 308 2.25 -10.45 -15.19
N GLY A 309 1.10 -10.98 -14.74
CA GLY A 309 -0.11 -11.09 -15.57
C GLY A 309 -0.59 -9.74 -16.10
N GLU A 310 -0.62 -8.71 -15.26
CA GLU A 310 -0.98 -7.35 -15.64
C GLU A 310 0.01 -6.76 -16.65
N MET A 311 1.31 -6.98 -16.48
CA MET A 311 2.34 -6.55 -17.41
C MET A 311 2.13 -7.15 -18.83
N ILE A 312 1.73 -8.44 -18.89
CA ILE A 312 1.42 -9.11 -20.15
C ILE A 312 0.14 -8.50 -20.77
N ILE A 313 -0.92 -8.32 -19.98
CA ILE A 313 -2.19 -7.75 -20.44
C ILE A 313 -1.97 -6.34 -21.00
N SER A 314 -1.30 -5.46 -20.27
CA SER A 314 -1.01 -4.10 -20.69
C SER A 314 -0.22 -4.06 -22.00
N SER A 315 0.78 -4.93 -22.17
CA SER A 315 1.59 -5.00 -23.38
C SER A 315 0.81 -5.52 -24.60
N THR A 316 -0.15 -6.44 -24.40
CA THR A 316 -0.98 -6.99 -25.46
C THR A 316 -2.13 -6.06 -25.84
N TYR A 317 -2.71 -5.34 -24.88
CA TYR A 317 -3.80 -4.39 -25.13
C TYR A 317 -3.37 -3.25 -26.07
N VAL A 318 -2.18 -2.70 -25.86
CA VAL A 318 -1.61 -1.66 -26.73
C VAL A 318 -1.33 -2.18 -28.14
N ALA A 319 -1.15 -3.50 -28.32
CA ALA A 319 -0.86 -4.11 -29.62
C ALA A 319 -2.09 -4.26 -30.55
N THR A 320 -3.31 -4.07 -30.03
CA THR A 320 -4.56 -4.33 -30.79
C THR A 320 -4.97 -3.24 -31.77
N GLU A 321 -4.29 -2.07 -31.80
CA GLU A 321 -4.53 -1.05 -32.83
C GLU A 321 -4.00 -1.49 -34.19
N HIS A 322 -4.88 -1.97 -35.04
CA HIS A 322 -4.86 -2.12 -36.50
C HIS A 322 -3.50 -2.32 -37.22
N THR A 323 -2.62 -3.18 -36.75
CA THR A 323 -1.42 -3.56 -37.47
C THR A 323 -1.42 -5.05 -37.81
N TYR A 324 -1.54 -5.36 -39.10
CA TYR A 324 -1.43 -6.73 -39.60
C TYR A 324 0.05 -7.17 -39.68
N GLY A 325 0.36 -8.38 -39.22
CA GLY A 325 1.67 -9.01 -39.39
C GLY A 325 2.66 -8.74 -38.25
N ALA A 326 3.92 -9.12 -38.46
CA ALA A 326 5.00 -8.96 -37.48
C ALA A 326 5.46 -7.49 -37.38
N SER A 327 4.66 -6.66 -36.76
CA SER A 327 4.94 -5.23 -36.55
C SER A 327 5.90 -5.02 -35.37
N GLN A 328 6.46 -3.81 -35.28
CA GLN A 328 7.28 -3.41 -34.13
C GLN A 328 6.51 -3.53 -32.80
N ARG A 329 5.18 -3.32 -32.81
CA ARG A 329 4.31 -3.48 -31.65
C ARG A 329 4.20 -4.94 -31.22
N PHE A 330 4.02 -5.86 -32.19
CA PHE A 330 4.07 -7.30 -31.90
C PHE A 330 5.42 -7.72 -31.28
N GLY A 331 6.52 -7.18 -31.79
CA GLY A 331 7.86 -7.42 -31.23
C GLY A 331 7.97 -6.97 -29.77
N ARG A 332 7.41 -5.83 -29.41
CA ARG A 332 7.37 -5.34 -28.02
C ARG A 332 6.54 -6.26 -27.13
N SER A 333 5.35 -6.67 -27.56
CA SER A 333 4.51 -7.59 -26.79
C SER A 333 5.17 -8.96 -26.60
N ALA A 334 5.78 -9.50 -27.67
CA ALA A 334 6.52 -10.76 -27.59
C ALA A 334 7.71 -10.66 -26.63
N LEU A 335 8.44 -9.55 -26.66
CA LEU A 335 9.56 -9.31 -25.74
C LEU A 335 9.06 -9.19 -24.29
N ALA A 336 7.95 -8.48 -24.05
CA ALA A 336 7.35 -8.37 -22.71
C ALA A 336 6.94 -9.74 -22.18
N ILE A 337 6.35 -10.62 -22.99
CA ILE A 337 6.00 -11.99 -22.59
C ILE A 337 7.25 -12.80 -22.25
N ILE A 338 8.31 -12.70 -23.06
CA ILE A 338 9.58 -13.41 -22.81
C ILE A 338 10.19 -12.90 -21.49
N CYS A 339 10.26 -11.57 -21.29
CA CYS A 339 10.77 -10.99 -20.05
C CYS A 339 9.94 -11.44 -18.83
N SER A 340 8.61 -11.46 -18.94
CA SER A 340 7.70 -11.96 -17.90
C SER A 340 7.97 -13.41 -17.55
N PHE A 341 8.13 -14.26 -18.57
CA PHE A 341 8.46 -15.66 -18.38
C PHE A 341 9.82 -15.84 -17.70
N MET A 342 10.84 -15.08 -18.12
CA MET A 342 12.17 -15.13 -17.50
C MET A 342 12.16 -14.66 -16.05
N LEU A 343 11.36 -13.62 -15.72
CA LEU A 343 11.18 -13.16 -14.35
C LEU A 343 10.53 -14.23 -13.46
N ILE A 344 9.50 -14.90 -13.97
CA ILE A 344 8.88 -16.03 -13.25
C ILE A 344 9.90 -17.16 -13.06
N TRP A 345 10.66 -17.50 -14.09
CA TRP A 345 11.70 -18.54 -14.01
C TRP A 345 12.79 -18.23 -12.99
N LEU A 346 13.21 -16.96 -12.87
CA LEU A 346 14.20 -16.54 -11.87
C LEU A 346 13.63 -16.56 -10.44
N TYR A 347 12.32 -16.40 -10.31
CA TYR A 347 11.65 -16.36 -9.02
C TYR A 347 11.35 -17.75 -8.45
N TYR A 348 11.14 -18.76 -9.30
CA TYR A 348 10.92 -20.16 -8.94
C TYR A 348 12.20 -20.97 -9.03
#